data_07f9debd007fe22ff45c9de61b557bad
#
_entry.id   07f9debd007fe22ff45c9de61b557bad
#
_cell.length_a   1.000
_cell.length_b   1.000
_cell.length_c   1.000
_cell.angle_alpha   90.00
_cell.angle_beta   90.00
_cell.angle_gamma   90.00
#
_symmetry.space_group_name_H-M   'P 1'
#
loop_
_entity.id
_entity.type
_entity.pdbx_description
1 polymer ?
#
loop_
_entity_poly.entity_id
_entity_poly.type
_entity_poly.pdbx_seq_one_letter_code
_entity_poly.pdbx_strand_id
1 'polypeptide(L)'
;MEKELTEKFMKLFRGYEKAHGQYRVQKKEADGKMSGRALTVSEPATFNHFDTHLKGGDYILGIIMLKENNSCNFGVIDVDIRGEVKLNETLEELEKKIENTPLVMCRSKSGGAHLYLFCEPAIAAIDMVSKLNEFAAQL
;
A
#
# COMPACT_ATOMS: atom_id res chain seq x y z
N MET A 1 1.31 -16.45 16.51
CA MET A 1 1.22 -14.97 16.45
C MET A 1 1.62 -14.42 15.10
N GLU A 2 2.78 -14.78 14.56
CA GLU A 2 3.22 -14.34 13.23
C GLU A 2 2.29 -14.81 12.11
N LYS A 3 1.86 -16.07 12.16
CA LYS A 3 0.92 -16.63 11.18
C LYS A 3 -0.42 -15.87 11.17
N GLU A 4 -0.94 -15.56 12.34
CA GLU A 4 -2.18 -14.80 12.49
C GLU A 4 -2.06 -13.39 11.92
N LEU A 5 -0.92 -12.74 12.15
CA LEU A 5 -0.64 -11.41 11.59
C LEU A 5 -0.62 -11.44 10.07
N THR A 6 0.07 -12.43 9.49
CA THR A 6 0.13 -12.59 8.04
C THR A 6 -1.26 -12.84 7.45
N GLU A 7 -2.08 -13.67 8.08
CA GLU A 7 -3.44 -13.94 7.64
C GLU A 7 -4.32 -12.69 7.67
N LYS A 8 -4.21 -11.88 8.72
CA LYS A 8 -4.93 -10.60 8.82
C LYS A 8 -4.49 -9.62 7.73
N PHE A 9 -3.19 -9.54 7.48
CA PHE A 9 -2.63 -8.69 6.45
C PHE A 9 -3.13 -9.11 5.05
N MET A 10 -3.11 -10.39 4.75
CA MET A 10 -3.66 -10.94 3.50
C MET A 10 -5.12 -10.56 3.30
N LYS A 11 -5.91 -10.63 4.37
CA LYS A 11 -7.34 -10.29 4.31
C LYS A 11 -7.56 -8.81 4.00
N LEU A 12 -6.76 -7.92 4.57
CA LEU A 12 -6.84 -6.49 4.32
C LEU A 12 -6.43 -6.13 2.88
N PHE A 13 -5.34 -6.72 2.41
CA PHE A 13 -4.75 -6.37 1.11
C PHE A 13 -5.14 -7.36 0.01
N ARG A 14 -6.39 -7.77 -0.02
CA ARG A 14 -6.92 -8.62 -1.10
C ARG A 14 -7.03 -7.85 -2.41
N GLY A 15 -6.61 -8.47 -3.50
CA GLY A 15 -6.68 -7.86 -4.82
C GLY A 15 -6.91 -8.89 -5.92
N TYR A 16 -6.33 -8.62 -7.07
CA TYR A 16 -6.44 -9.49 -8.24
C TYR A 16 -5.86 -10.87 -7.93
N GLU A 17 -6.63 -11.92 -8.24
CA GLU A 17 -6.30 -13.28 -7.81
C GLU A 17 -5.38 -14.05 -8.76
N LYS A 18 -5.10 -13.54 -9.95
CA LYS A 18 -4.34 -14.25 -10.98
C LYS A 18 -2.91 -13.76 -11.15
N ALA A 19 -2.55 -12.66 -10.55
CA ALA A 19 -1.22 -12.09 -10.65
C ALA A 19 -0.93 -11.17 -9.47
N HIS A 20 0.35 -10.92 -9.23
CA HIS A 20 0.80 -9.94 -8.23
C HIS A 20 2.11 -9.31 -8.70
N GLY A 21 2.49 -8.23 -8.06
CA GLY A 21 3.76 -7.57 -8.31
C GLY A 21 4.82 -7.98 -7.30
N GLN A 22 6.06 -7.96 -7.73
CA GLN A 22 7.23 -8.09 -6.85
C GLN A 22 8.23 -7.00 -7.22
N TYR A 23 8.70 -6.28 -6.22
CA TYR A 23 9.78 -5.31 -6.39
C TYR A 23 11.02 -5.83 -5.69
N ARG A 24 12.06 -6.14 -6.47
CA ARG A 24 13.32 -6.65 -5.95
C ARG A 24 14.33 -5.52 -5.89
N VAL A 25 14.74 -5.19 -4.68
CA VAL A 25 15.75 -4.15 -4.45
C VAL A 25 17.10 -4.66 -4.91
N GLN A 26 17.75 -3.94 -5.82
CA GLN A 26 19.06 -4.28 -6.35
C GLN A 26 20.18 -3.42 -5.74
N LYS A 27 19.89 -2.14 -5.46
CA LYS A 27 20.90 -1.21 -4.98
C LYS A 27 20.27 -0.10 -4.15
N LYS A 28 20.97 0.32 -3.10
CA LYS A 28 20.63 1.52 -2.35
C LYS A 28 21.47 2.68 -2.92
N GLU A 29 20.79 3.69 -3.45
CA GLU A 29 21.44 4.88 -3.99
C GLU A 29 21.99 5.78 -2.87
N ALA A 30 22.94 6.68 -3.25
CA ALA A 30 23.59 7.57 -2.30
C ALA A 30 22.62 8.53 -1.60
N ASP A 31 21.49 8.85 -2.21
CA ASP A 31 20.44 9.70 -1.65
C ASP A 31 19.45 8.96 -0.74
N GLY A 32 19.73 7.69 -0.45
CA GLY A 32 18.85 6.83 0.35
C GLY A 32 17.73 6.15 -0.41
N LYS A 33 17.53 6.46 -1.69
CA LYS A 33 16.55 5.77 -2.53
C LYS A 33 17.03 4.37 -2.86
N MET A 34 16.07 3.45 -2.93
CA MET A 34 16.33 2.07 -3.34
C MET A 34 15.99 1.92 -4.81
N SER A 35 16.98 1.59 -5.65
CA SER A 35 16.72 1.17 -7.01
C SER A 35 16.48 -0.34 -7.04
N GLY A 36 15.66 -0.78 -7.98
CA GLY A 36 15.33 -2.19 -8.10
C GLY A 36 14.54 -2.46 -9.36
N ARG A 37 14.06 -3.69 -9.44
CA ARG A 37 13.30 -4.17 -10.59
C ARG A 37 11.90 -4.57 -10.17
N ALA A 38 10.90 -4.00 -10.84
CA ALA A 38 9.51 -4.39 -10.70
C ALA A 38 9.19 -5.52 -11.68
N LEU A 39 8.53 -6.55 -11.19
CA LEU A 39 8.08 -7.71 -11.97
C LEU A 39 6.59 -7.93 -11.73
N THR A 40 5.90 -8.39 -12.77
CA THR A 40 4.56 -8.96 -12.61
C THR A 40 4.68 -10.47 -12.69
N VAL A 41 4.20 -11.16 -11.66
CA VAL A 41 4.20 -12.62 -11.58
C VAL A 41 2.79 -13.11 -11.84
N SER A 42 2.62 -13.97 -12.86
CA SER A 42 1.32 -14.48 -13.27
C SER A 42 0.86 -15.66 -12.40
N GLU A 43 0.84 -15.42 -11.11
CA GLU A 43 0.40 -16.36 -10.07
C GLU A 43 -0.33 -15.60 -8.96
N PRO A 44 -1.27 -16.25 -8.25
CA PRO A 44 -1.89 -15.65 -7.09
C PRO A 44 -0.86 -15.28 -6.02
N ALA A 45 -1.07 -14.19 -5.32
CA ALA A 45 -0.33 -13.90 -4.11
C ALA A 45 -0.78 -14.85 -3.00
N THR A 46 0.12 -15.68 -2.52
CA THR A 46 -0.16 -16.69 -1.48
C THR A 46 0.31 -16.24 -0.11
N PHE A 47 -0.04 -17.02 0.91
CA PHE A 47 0.45 -16.81 2.28
C PHE A 47 1.98 -16.63 2.30
N ASN A 48 2.72 -17.46 1.58
CA ASN A 48 4.19 -17.38 1.57
C ASN A 48 4.70 -16.05 0.99
N HIS A 49 4.02 -15.49 0.00
CA HIS A 49 4.38 -14.20 -0.56
C HIS A 49 4.20 -13.07 0.48
N PHE A 50 3.07 -13.06 1.17
CA PHE A 50 2.80 -12.09 2.23
C PHE A 50 3.75 -12.26 3.41
N ASP A 51 4.00 -13.49 3.82
CA ASP A 51 4.92 -13.79 4.92
C ASP A 51 6.34 -13.34 4.61
N THR A 52 6.83 -13.61 3.40
CA THR A 52 8.14 -13.14 2.92
C THR A 52 8.23 -11.62 2.97
N HIS A 53 7.20 -10.92 2.50
CA HIS A 53 7.14 -9.45 2.53
C HIS A 53 7.21 -8.92 3.96
N LEU A 54 6.40 -9.46 4.85
CA LEU A 54 6.33 -8.99 6.25
C LEU A 54 7.60 -9.27 7.04
N LYS A 55 8.34 -10.30 6.67
CA LYS A 55 9.64 -10.63 7.28
C LYS A 55 10.83 -9.89 6.68
N GLY A 56 10.59 -9.04 5.70
CA GLY A 56 11.65 -8.30 5.03
C GLY A 56 12.53 -9.19 4.15
N GLY A 57 11.93 -10.14 3.44
CA GLY A 57 12.64 -11.06 2.56
C GLY A 57 13.10 -10.45 1.23
N ASP A 58 13.26 -11.30 0.23
CA ASP A 58 13.93 -10.95 -1.03
C ASP A 58 13.21 -9.91 -1.90
N TYR A 59 11.94 -9.64 -1.64
CA TYR A 59 11.16 -8.71 -2.44
C TYR A 59 10.09 -8.00 -1.63
N ILE A 60 9.66 -6.86 -2.16
CA ILE A 60 8.48 -6.13 -1.69
C ILE A 60 7.31 -6.61 -2.52
N LEU A 61 6.26 -7.08 -1.87
CA LEU A 61 5.05 -7.57 -2.52
C LEU A 61 4.19 -6.40 -3.02
N GLY A 62 3.75 -6.46 -4.26
CA GLY A 62 2.78 -5.54 -4.83
C GLY A 62 1.45 -6.24 -5.08
N ILE A 63 0.38 -5.68 -4.57
CA ILE A 63 -0.96 -6.20 -4.81
C ILE A 63 -1.66 -5.35 -5.87
N ILE A 64 -2.20 -6.01 -6.88
CA ILE A 64 -3.01 -5.35 -7.90
C ILE A 64 -4.40 -5.16 -7.30
N MET A 65 -4.76 -3.93 -7.01
CA MET A 65 -6.00 -3.60 -6.30
C MET A 65 -7.25 -3.96 -7.08
N LEU A 66 -7.23 -3.74 -8.40
CA LEU A 66 -8.38 -3.97 -9.28
C LEU A 66 -8.58 -5.46 -9.55
N LYS A 67 -9.74 -5.98 -9.16
CA LYS A 67 -10.15 -7.36 -9.41
C LYS A 67 -10.79 -7.50 -10.79
N GLU A 68 -10.97 -8.74 -11.28
CA GLU A 68 -11.58 -9.03 -12.58
C GLU A 68 -12.96 -8.40 -12.77
N ASN A 69 -13.75 -8.31 -11.70
CA ASN A 69 -15.10 -7.74 -11.74
C ASN A 69 -15.14 -6.21 -11.57
N ASN A 70 -13.99 -5.55 -11.72
CA ASN A 70 -13.84 -4.10 -11.54
C ASN A 70 -14.18 -3.59 -10.14
N SER A 71 -14.03 -4.43 -9.13
CA SER A 71 -14.14 -4.05 -7.72
C SER A 71 -12.80 -4.06 -7.02
N CYS A 72 -12.76 -3.48 -5.83
CA CYS A 72 -11.58 -3.51 -4.97
C CYS A 72 -11.96 -3.52 -3.50
N ASN A 73 -11.08 -4.09 -2.68
CA ASN A 73 -11.23 -4.10 -1.22
C ASN A 73 -10.40 -3.02 -0.54
N PHE A 74 -9.49 -2.40 -1.26
CA PHE A 74 -8.74 -1.26 -0.74
C PHE A 74 -8.30 -0.35 -1.87
N GLY A 75 -8.01 0.89 -1.50
CA GLY A 75 -7.40 1.88 -2.36
C GLY A 75 -6.38 2.68 -1.55
N VAL A 76 -5.61 3.50 -2.22
CA VAL A 76 -4.52 4.24 -1.59
C VAL A 76 -4.38 5.65 -2.17
N ILE A 77 -4.10 6.59 -1.27
CA ILE A 77 -3.64 7.93 -1.64
C ILE A 77 -2.14 7.96 -1.37
N ASP A 78 -1.36 8.22 -2.39
CA ASP A 78 0.09 8.35 -2.26
C ASP A 78 0.43 9.81 -1.97
N VAL A 79 1.01 10.06 -0.80
CA VAL A 79 1.42 11.40 -0.39
C VAL A 79 2.93 11.48 -0.52
N ASP A 80 3.37 12.19 -1.54
CA ASP A 80 4.79 12.42 -1.80
C ASP A 80 5.28 13.60 -0.94
N ILE A 81 6.15 13.30 0.02
CA ILE A 81 6.72 14.29 0.93
C ILE A 81 8.19 14.46 0.57
N ARG A 82 8.56 15.68 0.19
CA ARG A 82 9.92 16.03 -0.18
C ARG A 82 10.58 16.89 0.89
N GLY A 83 11.84 16.60 1.19
CA GLY A 83 12.65 17.34 2.15
C GLY A 83 12.58 16.75 3.56
N GLU A 84 13.74 16.33 4.09
CA GLU A 84 13.83 15.65 5.39
C GLU A 84 13.42 16.51 6.57
N VAL A 85 13.67 17.83 6.50
CA VAL A 85 13.44 18.75 7.62
C VAL A 85 11.96 18.93 7.96
N LYS A 86 11.07 18.72 6.98
CA LYS A 86 9.61 18.90 7.17
C LYS A 86 8.84 17.58 7.22
N LEU A 87 9.52 16.45 7.08
CA LEU A 87 8.86 15.15 7.00
C LEU A 87 8.03 14.84 8.24
N ASN A 88 8.63 14.96 9.43
CA ASN A 88 7.93 14.64 10.68
C ASN A 88 6.76 15.58 10.94
N GLU A 89 6.94 16.88 10.70
CA GLU A 89 5.87 17.88 10.86
C GLU A 89 4.72 17.60 9.90
N THR A 90 5.04 17.28 8.64
CA THR A 90 4.05 16.97 7.61
C THR A 90 3.28 15.69 7.95
N LEU A 91 3.97 14.66 8.46
CA LEU A 91 3.32 13.42 8.89
C LEU A 91 2.40 13.64 10.07
N GLU A 92 2.80 14.45 11.05
CA GLU A 92 1.96 14.80 12.21
C GLU A 92 0.71 15.59 11.79
N GLU A 93 0.86 16.56 10.90
CA GLU A 93 -0.27 17.31 10.34
C GLU A 93 -1.23 16.42 9.59
N LEU A 94 -0.69 15.51 8.78
CA LEU A 94 -1.46 14.56 8.00
C LEU A 94 -2.23 13.60 8.92
N GLU A 95 -1.58 13.10 9.95
CA GLU A 95 -2.20 12.23 10.96
C GLU A 95 -3.41 12.91 11.63
N LYS A 96 -3.26 14.17 11.99
CA LYS A 96 -4.37 14.96 12.55
C LYS A 96 -5.51 15.14 11.56
N LYS A 97 -5.20 15.38 10.29
CA LYS A 97 -6.23 15.58 9.25
C LYS A 97 -7.04 14.33 8.99
N ILE A 98 -6.46 13.15 9.14
CA ILE A 98 -7.15 11.88 8.89
C ILE A 98 -7.75 11.25 10.15
N GLU A 99 -7.58 11.85 11.32
CA GLU A 99 -7.97 11.30 12.63
C GLU A 99 -9.44 10.85 12.69
N ASN A 100 -10.34 11.60 12.08
CA ASN A 100 -11.77 11.31 12.07
C ASN A 100 -12.24 10.67 10.77
N THR A 101 -11.31 10.11 10.00
CA THR A 101 -11.60 9.42 8.75
C THR A 101 -11.29 7.92 8.89
N PRO A 102 -11.80 7.07 7.99
CA PRO A 102 -11.42 5.65 7.98
C PRO A 102 -10.05 5.37 7.34
N LEU A 103 -9.29 6.40 7.00
CA LEU A 103 -7.98 6.23 6.37
C LEU A 103 -6.94 5.71 7.36
N VAL A 104 -6.09 4.80 6.89
CA VAL A 104 -4.97 4.25 7.67
C VAL A 104 -3.66 4.72 7.04
N MET A 105 -2.83 5.39 7.82
CA MET A 105 -1.55 5.90 7.33
C MET A 105 -0.42 4.91 7.56
N CYS A 106 0.34 4.66 6.50
CA CYS A 106 1.56 3.87 6.55
C CYS A 106 2.68 4.65 5.86
N ARG A 107 3.91 4.41 6.27
CA ARG A 107 5.05 5.02 5.61
C ARG A 107 5.32 4.33 4.28
N SER A 108 5.64 5.11 3.25
CA SER A 108 6.05 4.57 1.97
C SER A 108 7.54 4.23 1.96
N LYS A 109 7.97 3.44 0.98
CA LYS A 109 9.40 3.08 0.82
C LYS A 109 10.29 4.29 0.54
N SER A 110 9.72 5.34 -0.04
CA SER A 110 10.43 6.58 -0.39
C SER A 110 10.41 7.64 0.71
N GLY A 111 9.84 7.35 1.87
CA GLY A 111 9.78 8.25 3.01
C GLY A 111 8.53 9.12 3.09
N GLY A 112 7.64 9.06 2.10
CA GLY A 112 6.33 9.71 2.14
C GLY A 112 5.32 8.88 2.92
N ALA A 113 4.04 9.04 2.61
CA ALA A 113 2.97 8.30 3.27
C ALA A 113 2.02 7.68 2.25
N HIS A 114 1.50 6.52 2.60
CA HIS A 114 0.37 5.88 1.93
C HIS A 114 -0.84 5.95 2.86
N LEU A 115 -1.94 6.48 2.37
CA LEU A 115 -3.20 6.52 3.11
C LEU A 115 -4.12 5.48 2.48
N TYR A 116 -4.39 4.41 3.22
CA TYR A 116 -5.21 3.30 2.75
C TYR A 116 -6.66 3.46 3.19
N LEU A 117 -7.56 3.15 2.28
CA LEU A 117 -8.99 2.98 2.57
C LEU A 117 -9.34 1.52 2.31
N PHE A 118 -9.79 0.82 3.34
CA PHE A 118 -10.20 -0.58 3.25
C PHE A 118 -11.72 -0.69 3.22
N CYS A 119 -12.24 -1.56 2.38
CA CYS A 119 -13.69 -1.79 2.22
C CYS A 119 -14.02 -3.28 2.30
N GLU A 120 -15.01 -3.62 3.12
CA GLU A 120 -15.58 -4.95 3.24
C GLU A 120 -17.11 -4.82 3.27
N PRO A 121 -17.86 -5.34 2.31
CA PRO A 121 -17.38 -6.02 1.10
C PRO A 121 -16.68 -5.09 0.09
N ALA A 122 -16.13 -5.66 -0.97
CA ALA A 122 -15.52 -4.90 -2.05
C ALA A 122 -16.51 -3.91 -2.67
N ILE A 123 -16.01 -2.78 -3.13
CA ILE A 123 -16.80 -1.77 -3.82
C ILE A 123 -16.30 -1.61 -5.26
N ALA A 124 -17.12 -1.03 -6.13
CA ALA A 124 -16.72 -0.72 -7.49
C ALA A 124 -15.48 0.20 -7.49
N ALA A 125 -14.52 -0.07 -8.38
CA ALA A 125 -13.29 0.72 -8.46
C ALA A 125 -13.56 2.21 -8.71
N ILE A 126 -14.57 2.54 -9.50
CA ILE A 126 -14.97 3.92 -9.76
C ILE A 126 -15.44 4.63 -8.47
N ASP A 127 -16.14 3.92 -7.60
CA ASP A 127 -16.58 4.45 -6.30
C ASP A 127 -15.39 4.64 -5.35
N MET A 128 -14.44 3.72 -5.39
CA MET A 128 -13.20 3.86 -4.60
C MET A 128 -12.43 5.11 -5.02
N VAL A 129 -12.24 5.33 -6.32
CA VAL A 129 -11.56 6.52 -6.83
C VAL A 129 -12.28 7.79 -6.40
N SER A 130 -13.61 7.82 -6.48
CA SER A 130 -14.41 8.96 -6.06
C SER A 130 -14.23 9.26 -4.57
N LYS A 131 -14.28 8.25 -3.72
CA LYS A 131 -14.07 8.40 -2.27
C LYS A 131 -12.66 8.89 -1.93
N LEU A 132 -11.65 8.31 -2.57
CA LEU A 132 -10.27 8.73 -2.36
C LEU A 132 -10.04 10.18 -2.78
N ASN A 133 -10.64 10.61 -3.88
CA ASN A 133 -10.57 12.00 -4.33
C ASN A 133 -11.25 12.97 -3.34
N GLU A 134 -12.35 12.57 -2.75
CA GLU A 134 -13.04 13.37 -1.71
C GLU A 134 -12.13 13.56 -0.50
N PHE A 135 -11.50 12.49 -0.02
CA PHE A 135 -10.54 12.58 1.10
C PHE A 135 -9.31 13.40 0.72
N ALA A 136 -8.74 13.17 -0.46
CA ALA A 136 -7.55 13.88 -0.91
C ALA A 136 -7.78 15.40 -0.99
N ALA A 137 -8.97 15.84 -1.36
CA ALA A 137 -9.33 17.26 -1.42
C ALA A 137 -9.30 17.95 -0.05
N GLN A 138 -9.36 17.20 1.04
CA GLN A 138 -9.34 17.72 2.41
C GLN A 138 -7.92 17.76 3.01
N LEU A 139 -6.95 17.22 2.31
CA LEU A 139 -5.56 17.17 2.75
C LEU A 139 -4.78 18.37 2.18
#